data_a7bfce7e1379cfac4e96a328640ae99c
#
_entry.id   a7bfce7e1379cfac4e96a328640ae99c
#
_cell.length_a   1.000
_cell.length_b   1.000
_cell.length_c   1.000
_cell.angle_alpha   90.00
_cell.angle_beta   90.00
_cell.angle_gamma   90.00
#
_symmetry.space_group_name_H-M   'P 1'
#
loop_
_entity.id
_entity.type
_entity.pdbx_description
1 polymer ?
#
loop_
_entity_poly.entity_id
_entity_poly.type
_entity_poly.pdbx_seq_one_letter_code
_entity_poly.pdbx_strand_id
1 'polypeptide(L)'
;MTTTEAKAGRKEWIGLAVLILPVLLVAMDITVLYFAVPSISADLQPSGTQQLWMMDVYGFVLAGLLITMGGLGDRIGRRKLLIIGTVLFGAASVACAFSTSPEMLIASRALQGIGGATLMPSTLGLIRNMFHDPKQRRKAVAVWSVGLSAGAGLGPVVSGLMLSSFHWGSIFLVNIPIMVLLLVLAPVLIPEYRSPNLGKFDLLGGALSLTAVLSIIWGLKEIAVHHTYAIPGAVIAVGLILGTFFIRRQATHSDPMIDLTLFRNRGFGPSITCNLVCFFGMIGFGIFSTQYLMEVLRMKPLEAALWTLAAPVIVSFVAPIAAIVAQKTRPAYIIAAGFAVAASGFLLITQVTTEHNIPLVITAIVLSGVGIAVVLSIVTDMVVATAPAERAGGVSALLQTAQELGGALGIAVLGSIGAGFFGPAMDKTIPAGLPEGTLEAARQTLGGAHDVALKLPQAQGDNLFRVAQEAFVTAMHPAAITAAVVVLSAAVAALIFLRHIKNTPEVSAEDAYSVENTTETKDLVTA
;
A
#
# COMPACT_ATOMS: atom_id res chain seq x y z
N MET A 1 -6.78 39.63 -22.34
CA MET A 1 -5.64 38.93 -22.99
C MET A 1 -5.62 37.51 -22.48
N THR A 2 -6.16 36.58 -23.24
CA THR A 2 -6.09 35.14 -22.96
C THR A 2 -4.66 34.69 -23.10
N THR A 3 -3.93 34.58 -21.99
CA THR A 3 -2.65 33.90 -21.97
C THR A 3 -2.92 32.43 -22.34
N THR A 4 -2.71 32.08 -23.60
CA THR A 4 -2.65 30.71 -24.05
C THR A 4 -1.56 30.03 -23.24
N GLU A 5 -1.92 29.26 -22.21
CA GLU A 5 -0.96 28.49 -21.42
C GLU A 5 -0.12 27.64 -22.38
N ALA A 6 1.18 27.76 -22.27
CA ALA A 6 2.12 27.09 -23.19
C ALA A 6 1.92 25.57 -23.10
N LYS A 7 1.56 24.94 -24.21
CA LYS A 7 1.45 23.48 -24.30
C LYS A 7 2.81 22.85 -24.08
N ALA A 8 2.84 21.81 -23.23
CA ALA A 8 4.03 21.02 -23.00
C ALA A 8 4.52 20.37 -24.31
N GLY A 9 5.81 20.50 -24.58
CA GLY A 9 6.45 19.96 -25.76
C GLY A 9 7.00 18.54 -25.56
N ARG A 10 7.80 18.08 -26.50
CA ARG A 10 8.40 16.74 -26.48
C ARG A 10 9.31 16.52 -25.26
N LYS A 11 9.99 17.56 -24.80
CA LYS A 11 10.92 17.50 -23.65
C LYS A 11 10.18 17.17 -22.35
N GLU A 12 9.03 17.80 -22.12
CA GLU A 12 8.19 17.58 -20.93
C GLU A 12 7.62 16.15 -20.90
N TRP A 13 7.22 15.61 -22.04
CA TRP A 13 6.73 14.22 -22.14
C TRP A 13 7.83 13.19 -21.91
N ILE A 14 9.07 13.44 -22.39
CA ILE A 14 10.22 12.59 -22.07
C ILE A 14 10.56 12.71 -20.58
N GLY A 15 10.52 13.91 -20.02
CA GLY A 15 10.68 14.13 -18.57
C GLY A 15 9.65 13.36 -17.74
N LEU A 16 8.39 13.30 -18.18
CA LEU A 16 7.34 12.48 -17.56
C LEU A 16 7.72 11.00 -17.58
N ALA A 17 8.18 10.46 -18.70
CA ALA A 17 8.62 9.07 -18.80
C ALA A 17 9.74 8.75 -17.80
N VAL A 18 10.67 9.68 -17.60
CA VAL A 18 11.74 9.55 -16.60
C VAL A 18 11.18 9.60 -15.18
N LEU A 19 10.20 10.46 -14.91
CA LEU A 19 9.56 10.59 -13.57
C LEU A 19 8.66 9.40 -13.19
N ILE A 20 8.19 8.62 -14.15
CA ILE A 20 7.40 7.40 -13.88
C ILE A 20 8.29 6.28 -13.33
N LEU A 21 9.54 6.20 -13.74
CA LEU A 21 10.46 5.12 -13.35
C LEU A 21 10.61 4.97 -11.82
N PRO A 22 10.93 6.03 -11.05
CA PRO A 22 11.01 5.92 -9.59
C PRO A 22 9.68 5.59 -8.93
N VAL A 23 8.56 6.05 -9.49
CA VAL A 23 7.21 5.72 -8.98
C VAL A 23 6.91 4.24 -9.13
N LEU A 24 7.21 3.70 -10.31
CA LEU A 24 7.08 2.27 -10.60
C LEU A 24 7.94 1.44 -9.64
N LEU A 25 9.20 1.85 -9.40
CA LEU A 25 10.09 1.14 -8.47
C LEU A 25 9.60 1.18 -7.02
N VAL A 26 9.18 2.35 -6.54
CA VAL A 26 8.66 2.50 -5.17
C VAL A 26 7.43 1.60 -4.96
N ALA A 27 6.52 1.55 -5.94
CA ALA A 27 5.34 0.69 -5.88
C ALA A 27 5.68 -0.80 -5.99
N MET A 28 6.62 -1.15 -6.85
CA MET A 28 7.11 -2.52 -7.05
C MET A 28 7.79 -3.05 -5.78
N ASP A 29 8.57 -2.22 -5.10
CA ASP A 29 9.34 -2.58 -3.92
C ASP A 29 8.46 -3.00 -2.73
N ILE A 30 7.22 -2.49 -2.66
CA ILE A 30 6.23 -2.93 -1.67
C ILE A 30 5.81 -4.39 -1.91
N THR A 31 5.65 -4.79 -3.16
CA THR A 31 5.03 -6.08 -3.51
C THR A 31 6.05 -7.18 -3.85
N VAL A 32 7.26 -6.81 -4.28
CA VAL A 32 8.32 -7.77 -4.64
C VAL A 32 8.72 -8.67 -3.48
N LEU A 33 8.67 -8.13 -2.26
CA LEU A 33 9.13 -8.82 -1.06
C LEU A 33 8.23 -9.99 -0.65
N TYR A 34 6.92 -9.93 -0.94
CA TYR A 34 5.99 -10.99 -0.55
C TYR A 34 6.39 -12.38 -1.05
N PHE A 35 6.94 -12.46 -2.26
CA PHE A 35 7.39 -13.70 -2.87
C PHE A 35 8.82 -14.10 -2.46
N ALA A 36 9.59 -13.17 -1.92
CA ALA A 36 10.95 -13.41 -1.44
C ALA A 36 11.01 -13.86 0.03
N VAL A 37 9.93 -13.64 0.80
CA VAL A 37 9.88 -13.98 2.24
C VAL A 37 10.35 -15.39 2.54
N PRO A 38 9.91 -16.46 1.84
CA PRO A 38 10.39 -17.82 2.14
C PRO A 38 11.90 -17.96 1.98
N SER A 39 12.47 -17.43 0.88
CA SER A 39 13.91 -17.50 0.61
C SER A 39 14.73 -16.68 1.61
N ILE A 40 14.24 -15.49 2.01
CA ILE A 40 14.87 -14.65 3.03
C ILE A 40 14.81 -15.33 4.39
N SER A 41 13.69 -15.95 4.73
CA SER A 41 13.51 -16.66 6.00
C SER A 41 14.41 -17.89 6.11
N ALA A 42 14.59 -18.62 5.02
CA ALA A 42 15.51 -19.78 4.98
C ALA A 42 16.98 -19.35 5.18
N ASP A 43 17.38 -18.21 4.67
CA ASP A 43 18.77 -17.72 4.71
C ASP A 43 19.08 -16.96 6.01
N LEU A 44 18.25 -15.97 6.39
CA LEU A 44 18.49 -15.10 7.54
C LEU A 44 17.87 -15.58 8.85
N GLN A 45 16.94 -16.56 8.80
CA GLN A 45 16.24 -17.14 9.95
C GLN A 45 15.66 -16.11 10.93
N PRO A 46 14.85 -15.13 10.44
CA PRO A 46 14.27 -14.09 11.27
C PRO A 46 13.24 -14.67 12.24
N SER A 47 13.09 -14.04 13.41
CA SER A 47 11.92 -14.25 14.25
C SER A 47 10.64 -13.77 13.55
N GLY A 48 9.47 -14.22 14.01
CA GLY A 48 8.18 -13.77 13.44
C GLY A 48 8.02 -12.24 13.44
N THR A 49 8.43 -11.58 14.52
CA THR A 49 8.43 -10.10 14.61
C THR A 49 9.39 -9.47 13.61
N GLN A 50 10.61 -9.99 13.48
CA GLN A 50 11.58 -9.49 12.51
C GLN A 50 11.09 -9.65 11.08
N GLN A 51 10.47 -10.78 10.74
CA GLN A 51 9.87 -11.00 9.42
C GLN A 51 8.81 -9.95 9.09
N LEU A 52 7.93 -9.62 10.03
CA LEU A 52 6.94 -8.55 9.84
C LEU A 52 7.61 -7.18 9.65
N TRP A 53 8.67 -6.88 10.43
CA TRP A 53 9.40 -5.62 10.27
C TRP A 53 10.14 -5.52 8.94
N MET A 54 10.77 -6.59 8.46
CA MET A 54 11.41 -6.61 7.14
C MET A 54 10.41 -6.26 6.02
N MET A 55 9.17 -6.73 6.13
CA MET A 55 8.14 -6.46 5.12
C MET A 55 7.64 -5.01 5.15
N ASP A 56 7.42 -4.46 6.34
CA ASP A 56 6.55 -3.30 6.48
C ASP A 56 7.28 -2.01 6.88
N VAL A 57 8.50 -2.08 7.47
CA VAL A 57 9.22 -0.87 7.93
C VAL A 57 9.44 0.15 6.79
N TYR A 58 9.65 -0.33 5.58
CA TYR A 58 9.74 0.51 4.39
C TYR A 58 8.48 1.34 4.19
N GLY A 59 7.30 0.71 4.15
CA GLY A 59 6.02 1.38 3.98
C GLY A 59 5.71 2.35 5.10
N PHE A 60 6.00 1.99 6.34
CA PHE A 60 5.75 2.85 7.51
C PHE A 60 6.62 4.10 7.51
N VAL A 61 7.91 3.96 7.24
CA VAL A 61 8.83 5.11 7.15
C VAL A 61 8.45 5.99 5.95
N LEU A 62 8.12 5.36 4.81
CA LEU A 62 7.64 6.06 3.64
C LEU A 62 6.40 6.90 3.98
N ALA A 63 5.34 6.28 4.51
CA ALA A 63 4.10 6.95 4.84
C ALA A 63 4.28 8.08 5.86
N GLY A 64 5.04 7.81 6.94
CA GLY A 64 5.28 8.79 8.00
C GLY A 64 6.07 10.02 7.56
N LEU A 65 6.93 9.88 6.54
CA LEU A 65 7.77 10.96 6.03
C LEU A 65 7.23 11.64 4.77
N LEU A 66 6.20 11.10 4.12
CA LEU A 66 5.73 11.57 2.81
C LEU A 66 5.35 13.07 2.83
N ILE A 67 4.61 13.52 3.86
CA ILE A 67 4.21 14.92 4.04
C ILE A 67 5.45 15.79 4.28
N THR A 68 6.30 15.36 5.19
CA THR A 68 7.52 16.07 5.59
C THR A 68 8.44 16.26 4.40
N MET A 69 8.65 15.22 3.59
CA MET A 69 9.49 15.27 2.39
C MET A 69 8.86 16.09 1.27
N GLY A 70 7.53 16.11 1.14
CA GLY A 70 6.83 17.02 0.26
C GLY A 70 7.14 18.48 0.55
N GLY A 71 6.98 18.90 1.81
CA GLY A 71 7.33 20.24 2.28
C GLY A 71 8.82 20.58 2.20
N LEU A 72 9.69 19.59 2.39
CA LEU A 72 11.14 19.76 2.21
C LEU A 72 11.48 20.02 0.73
N GLY A 73 10.86 19.28 -0.20
CA GLY A 73 11.06 19.44 -1.64
C GLY A 73 10.69 20.82 -2.15
N ASP A 74 9.62 21.40 -1.63
CA ASP A 74 9.20 22.76 -1.96
C ASP A 74 10.24 23.81 -1.56
N ARG A 75 11.02 23.54 -0.51
CA ARG A 75 12.04 24.47 0.04
C ARG A 75 13.41 24.33 -0.61
N ILE A 76 13.95 23.12 -0.64
CA ILE A 76 15.32 22.87 -1.16
C ILE A 76 15.35 22.70 -2.67
N GLY A 77 14.19 22.45 -3.28
CA GLY A 77 14.02 22.14 -4.70
C GLY A 77 13.58 20.70 -4.92
N ARG A 78 12.51 20.52 -5.72
CA ARG A 78 11.91 19.19 -5.95
C ARG A 78 12.81 18.26 -6.74
N ARG A 79 13.53 18.76 -7.77
CA ARG A 79 14.53 17.98 -8.50
C ARG A 79 15.71 17.62 -7.60
N LYS A 80 16.20 18.56 -6.79
CA LYS A 80 17.31 18.31 -5.87
C LYS A 80 16.93 17.23 -4.86
N LEU A 81 15.73 17.30 -4.28
CA LEU A 81 15.23 16.28 -3.35
C LEU A 81 15.06 14.93 -4.04
N LEU A 82 14.55 14.90 -5.29
CA LEU A 82 14.46 13.69 -6.11
C LEU A 82 15.83 13.02 -6.28
N ILE A 83 16.87 13.76 -6.61
CA ILE A 83 18.24 13.25 -6.80
C ILE A 83 18.79 12.68 -5.46
N ILE A 84 18.63 13.42 -4.34
CA ILE A 84 19.05 12.95 -3.01
C ILE A 84 18.34 11.63 -2.66
N GLY A 85 17.03 11.58 -2.87
CA GLY A 85 16.24 10.37 -2.63
C GLY A 85 16.64 9.20 -3.51
N THR A 86 16.98 9.46 -4.76
CA THR A 86 17.45 8.43 -5.70
C THR A 86 18.77 7.80 -5.23
N VAL A 87 19.73 8.62 -4.78
CA VAL A 87 20.98 8.13 -4.21
C VAL A 87 20.73 7.31 -2.94
N LEU A 88 19.91 7.83 -2.04
CA LEU A 88 19.60 7.15 -0.78
C LEU A 88 18.86 5.84 -1.00
N PHE A 89 17.85 5.83 -1.89
CA PHE A 89 17.09 4.62 -2.22
C PHE A 89 17.98 3.57 -2.90
N GLY A 90 18.83 3.98 -3.83
CA GLY A 90 19.78 3.09 -4.49
C GLY A 90 20.81 2.50 -3.52
N ALA A 91 21.43 3.32 -2.68
CA ALA A 91 22.38 2.85 -1.67
C ALA A 91 21.74 1.90 -0.66
N ALA A 92 20.51 2.22 -0.20
CA ALA A 92 19.74 1.35 0.67
C ALA A 92 19.37 0.02 -0.02
N SER A 93 19.03 0.05 -1.31
CA SER A 93 18.76 -1.17 -2.10
C SER A 93 19.98 -2.09 -2.18
N VAL A 94 21.17 -1.52 -2.36
CA VAL A 94 22.44 -2.30 -2.28
C VAL A 94 22.62 -2.89 -0.90
N ALA A 95 22.41 -2.11 0.17
CA ALA A 95 22.52 -2.60 1.54
C ALA A 95 21.51 -3.73 1.84
N CYS A 96 20.27 -3.63 1.33
CA CYS A 96 19.28 -4.71 1.41
C CYS A 96 19.76 -5.98 0.71
N ALA A 97 20.31 -5.84 -0.51
CA ALA A 97 20.75 -6.99 -1.31
C ALA A 97 21.89 -7.81 -0.67
N PHE A 98 22.74 -7.15 0.10
CA PHE A 98 23.88 -7.77 0.77
C PHE A 98 23.68 -7.89 2.30
N SER A 99 22.45 -7.85 2.77
CA SER A 99 22.15 -8.03 4.20
C SER A 99 22.47 -9.46 4.66
N THR A 100 23.19 -9.57 5.78
CA THR A 100 23.61 -10.83 6.40
C THR A 100 22.88 -11.13 7.70
N SER A 101 22.01 -10.22 8.14
CA SER A 101 21.17 -10.43 9.32
C SER A 101 19.79 -9.78 9.14
N PRO A 102 18.76 -10.24 9.87
CA PRO A 102 17.43 -9.62 9.85
C PRO A 102 17.46 -8.14 10.24
N GLU A 103 18.25 -7.76 11.25
CA GLU A 103 18.38 -6.37 11.73
C GLU A 103 18.98 -5.47 10.64
N MET A 104 20.00 -5.94 9.93
CA MET A 104 20.61 -5.21 8.83
C MET A 104 19.60 -5.00 7.71
N LEU A 105 18.79 -6.02 7.36
CA LEU A 105 17.76 -5.88 6.35
C LEU A 105 16.68 -4.89 6.79
N ILE A 106 16.21 -4.97 8.04
CA ILE A 106 15.22 -4.03 8.60
C ILE A 106 15.76 -2.59 8.55
N ALA A 107 16.99 -2.35 9.00
CA ALA A 107 17.60 -1.02 8.98
C ALA A 107 17.75 -0.49 7.54
N SER A 108 18.19 -1.33 6.62
CA SER A 108 18.33 -0.98 5.19
C SER A 108 16.98 -0.68 4.54
N ARG A 109 15.94 -1.43 4.87
CA ARG A 109 14.56 -1.18 4.45
C ARG A 109 14.01 0.14 5.01
N ALA A 110 14.33 0.49 6.25
CA ALA A 110 13.98 1.78 6.82
C ALA A 110 14.65 2.95 6.05
N LEU A 111 15.94 2.83 5.74
CA LEU A 111 16.66 3.81 4.90
C LEU A 111 16.06 3.90 3.50
N GLN A 112 15.68 2.78 2.90
CA GLN A 112 14.99 2.74 1.61
C GLN A 112 13.63 3.46 1.67
N GLY A 113 12.88 3.32 2.78
CA GLY A 113 11.65 4.05 3.05
C GLY A 113 11.84 5.57 3.10
N ILE A 114 12.94 6.06 3.70
CA ILE A 114 13.29 7.49 3.66
C ILE A 114 13.51 7.96 2.22
N GLY A 115 14.27 7.18 1.43
CA GLY A 115 14.49 7.45 0.01
C GLY A 115 13.17 7.51 -0.76
N GLY A 116 12.31 6.51 -0.63
CA GLY A 116 10.99 6.43 -1.27
C GLY A 116 10.08 7.61 -0.93
N ALA A 117 10.09 8.04 0.34
CA ALA A 117 9.32 9.19 0.81
C ALA A 117 9.72 10.51 0.13
N THR A 118 10.96 10.64 -0.37
CA THR A 118 11.39 11.82 -1.15
C THR A 118 10.97 11.73 -2.61
N LEU A 119 10.93 10.52 -3.19
CA LEU A 119 10.67 10.29 -4.61
C LEU A 119 9.21 10.59 -4.97
N MET A 120 8.26 10.08 -4.19
CA MET A 120 6.83 10.15 -4.51
C MET A 120 6.30 11.60 -4.61
N PRO A 121 6.42 12.47 -3.58
CA PRO A 121 5.91 13.84 -3.66
C PRO A 121 6.71 14.70 -4.64
N SER A 122 8.01 14.41 -4.82
CA SER A 122 8.84 15.15 -5.78
C SER A 122 8.39 14.92 -7.20
N THR A 123 8.11 13.66 -7.61
CA THR A 123 7.66 13.33 -8.96
C THR A 123 6.33 13.98 -9.30
N LEU A 124 5.32 13.86 -8.42
CA LEU A 124 4.01 14.46 -8.64
C LEU A 124 4.07 15.99 -8.71
N GLY A 125 4.88 16.62 -7.84
CA GLY A 125 5.07 18.05 -7.84
C GLY A 125 5.78 18.56 -9.09
N LEU A 126 6.79 17.86 -9.58
CA LEU A 126 7.48 18.20 -10.83
C LEU A 126 6.56 18.06 -12.04
N ILE A 127 5.74 17.01 -12.11
CA ILE A 127 4.74 16.85 -13.16
C ILE A 127 3.78 18.04 -13.21
N ARG A 128 3.28 18.50 -12.06
CA ARG A 128 2.39 19.67 -11.99
C ARG A 128 3.05 20.93 -12.52
N ASN A 129 4.34 21.11 -12.29
CA ASN A 129 5.10 22.27 -12.75
C ASN A 129 5.53 22.18 -14.21
N MET A 130 5.68 20.99 -14.77
CA MET A 130 6.03 20.78 -16.18
C MET A 130 4.83 20.92 -17.12
N PHE A 131 3.63 20.60 -16.63
CA PHE A 131 2.39 20.61 -17.44
C PHE A 131 1.46 21.72 -16.97
N HIS A 132 1.56 22.91 -17.59
CA HIS A 132 0.72 24.06 -17.26
C HIS A 132 -0.70 23.90 -17.80
N ASP A 133 -0.88 23.40 -19.03
CA ASP A 133 -2.19 23.13 -19.62
C ASP A 133 -2.96 22.09 -18.78
N PRO A 134 -4.17 22.41 -18.24
CA PRO A 134 -4.96 21.51 -17.40
C PRO A 134 -5.28 20.16 -18.04
N LYS A 135 -5.50 20.12 -19.38
CA LYS A 135 -5.81 18.89 -20.11
C LYS A 135 -4.57 17.98 -20.18
N GLN A 136 -3.40 18.56 -20.47
CA GLN A 136 -2.15 17.81 -20.51
C GLN A 136 -1.71 17.37 -19.12
N ARG A 137 -1.90 18.21 -18.09
CA ARG A 137 -1.61 17.88 -16.70
C ARG A 137 -2.43 16.70 -16.21
N ARG A 138 -3.75 16.66 -16.49
CA ARG A 138 -4.61 15.49 -16.18
C ARG A 138 -4.09 14.22 -16.83
N LYS A 139 -3.70 14.27 -18.11
CA LYS A 139 -3.09 13.12 -18.80
C LYS A 139 -1.78 12.68 -18.15
N ALA A 140 -0.90 13.61 -17.80
CA ALA A 140 0.38 13.31 -17.17
C ALA A 140 0.21 12.66 -15.78
N VAL A 141 -0.74 13.16 -14.96
CA VAL A 141 -1.08 12.56 -13.66
C VAL A 141 -1.72 11.18 -13.84
N ALA A 142 -2.58 11.00 -14.84
CA ALA A 142 -3.15 9.68 -15.13
C ALA A 142 -2.06 8.66 -15.52
N VAL A 143 -1.10 9.06 -16.36
CA VAL A 143 0.05 8.20 -16.74
C VAL A 143 0.93 7.90 -15.51
N TRP A 144 1.14 8.86 -14.61
CA TRP A 144 1.83 8.66 -13.33
C TRP A 144 1.11 7.62 -12.46
N SER A 145 -0.23 7.70 -12.35
CA SER A 145 -1.04 6.74 -11.60
C SER A 145 -0.99 5.33 -12.20
N VAL A 146 -0.96 5.24 -13.54
CA VAL A 146 -0.75 3.96 -14.23
C VAL A 146 0.63 3.39 -13.89
N GLY A 147 1.67 4.22 -13.83
CA GLY A 147 3.02 3.80 -13.40
C GLY A 147 3.03 3.22 -11.99
N LEU A 148 2.30 3.82 -11.05
CA LEU A 148 2.14 3.32 -9.69
C LEU A 148 1.47 1.94 -9.67
N SER A 149 0.36 1.79 -10.37
CA SER A 149 -0.39 0.53 -10.44
C SER A 149 0.39 -0.57 -11.16
N ALA A 150 1.09 -0.21 -12.24
CA ALA A 150 1.93 -1.14 -12.98
C ALA A 150 3.12 -1.63 -12.12
N GLY A 151 3.73 -0.75 -11.34
CA GLY A 151 4.79 -1.10 -10.40
C GLY A 151 4.34 -2.15 -9.40
N ALA A 152 3.20 -1.91 -8.74
CA ALA A 152 2.63 -2.86 -7.78
C ALA A 152 2.31 -4.23 -8.42
N GLY A 153 1.81 -4.23 -9.67
CA GLY A 153 1.51 -5.46 -10.41
C GLY A 153 2.74 -6.20 -10.92
N LEU A 154 3.82 -5.49 -11.24
CA LEU A 154 5.06 -6.09 -11.74
C LEU A 154 5.93 -6.71 -10.63
N GLY A 155 5.78 -6.26 -9.38
CA GLY A 155 6.59 -6.74 -8.25
C GLY A 155 6.63 -8.27 -8.13
N PRO A 156 5.48 -8.97 -8.07
CA PRO A 156 5.44 -10.42 -8.02
C PRO A 156 6.18 -11.11 -9.18
N VAL A 157 6.03 -10.59 -10.40
CA VAL A 157 6.66 -11.15 -11.61
C VAL A 157 8.18 -10.98 -11.56
N VAL A 158 8.64 -9.78 -11.21
CA VAL A 158 10.07 -9.47 -11.07
C VAL A 158 10.68 -10.34 -9.98
N SER A 159 9.99 -10.46 -8.83
CA SER A 159 10.42 -11.35 -7.75
C SER A 159 10.53 -12.79 -8.22
N GLY A 160 9.49 -13.32 -8.87
CA GLY A 160 9.48 -14.70 -9.39
C GLY A 160 10.61 -14.98 -10.39
N LEU A 161 10.87 -14.03 -11.31
CA LEU A 161 11.97 -14.12 -12.28
C LEU A 161 13.35 -14.10 -11.60
N MET A 162 13.56 -13.17 -10.65
CA MET A 162 14.84 -13.08 -9.95
C MET A 162 15.10 -14.30 -9.08
N LEU A 163 14.10 -14.75 -8.32
CA LEU A 163 14.22 -15.91 -7.43
C LEU A 163 14.37 -17.23 -8.17
N SER A 164 13.98 -17.33 -9.44
CA SER A 164 14.15 -18.55 -10.23
C SER A 164 15.63 -18.88 -10.56
N SER A 165 16.51 -17.87 -10.56
CA SER A 165 17.89 -17.99 -11.05
C SER A 165 18.93 -17.32 -10.19
N PHE A 166 18.54 -16.44 -9.27
CA PHE A 166 19.46 -15.62 -8.47
C PHE A 166 19.11 -15.69 -6.99
N HIS A 167 20.08 -15.31 -6.14
CA HIS A 167 19.89 -15.13 -4.70
C HIS A 167 18.82 -14.07 -4.41
N TRP A 168 18.08 -14.20 -3.29
CA TRP A 168 16.98 -13.29 -2.94
C TRP A 168 17.38 -11.81 -2.94
N GLY A 169 18.62 -11.46 -2.60
CA GLY A 169 19.12 -10.08 -2.65
C GLY A 169 19.00 -9.42 -4.02
N SER A 170 18.95 -10.21 -5.10
CA SER A 170 18.82 -9.70 -6.48
C SER A 170 17.55 -8.89 -6.73
N ILE A 171 16.46 -9.13 -5.97
CA ILE A 171 15.22 -8.38 -6.08
C ILE A 171 15.42 -6.88 -5.80
N PHE A 172 16.36 -6.53 -4.91
CA PHE A 172 16.69 -5.14 -4.59
C PHE A 172 17.64 -4.53 -5.61
N LEU A 173 18.51 -5.34 -6.24
CA LEU A 173 19.47 -4.87 -7.25
C LEU A 173 18.79 -4.43 -8.54
N VAL A 174 17.58 -4.90 -8.84
CA VAL A 174 16.75 -4.43 -9.96
C VAL A 174 16.52 -2.91 -9.91
N ASN A 175 16.53 -2.30 -8.73
CA ASN A 175 16.38 -0.87 -8.55
C ASN A 175 17.57 -0.08 -9.11
N ILE A 176 18.78 -0.65 -9.09
CA ILE A 176 20.02 0.09 -9.35
C ILE A 176 20.12 0.64 -10.79
N PRO A 177 19.89 -0.15 -11.86
CA PRO A 177 19.94 0.37 -13.23
C PRO A 177 18.99 1.56 -13.44
N ILE A 178 17.79 1.48 -12.87
CA ILE A 178 16.78 2.53 -13.01
C ILE A 178 17.17 3.77 -12.21
N MET A 179 17.71 3.61 -10.98
CA MET A 179 18.19 4.74 -10.18
C MET A 179 19.39 5.43 -10.84
N VAL A 180 20.33 4.69 -11.44
CA VAL A 180 21.44 5.26 -12.22
C VAL A 180 20.91 6.04 -13.43
N LEU A 181 19.95 5.47 -14.17
CA LEU A 181 19.32 6.15 -15.30
C LEU A 181 18.66 7.47 -14.86
N LEU A 182 17.96 7.47 -13.73
CA LEU A 182 17.32 8.66 -13.16
C LEU A 182 18.37 9.71 -12.76
N LEU A 183 19.47 9.32 -12.13
CA LEU A 183 20.56 10.23 -11.74
C LEU A 183 21.20 10.93 -12.95
N VAL A 184 21.31 10.24 -14.09
CA VAL A 184 21.86 10.80 -15.32
C VAL A 184 20.85 11.69 -16.04
N LEU A 185 19.59 11.27 -16.14
CA LEU A 185 18.58 11.96 -16.96
C LEU A 185 17.88 13.10 -16.21
N ALA A 186 17.68 13.01 -14.89
CA ALA A 186 16.94 14.02 -14.15
C ALA A 186 17.58 15.43 -14.22
N PRO A 187 18.91 15.61 -14.07
CA PRO A 187 19.52 16.93 -14.18
C PRO A 187 19.32 17.60 -15.55
N VAL A 188 19.21 16.81 -16.63
CA VAL A 188 19.13 17.29 -18.00
C VAL A 188 17.69 17.55 -18.45
N LEU A 189 16.77 16.67 -18.07
CA LEU A 189 15.40 16.67 -18.60
C LEU A 189 14.38 17.32 -17.68
N ILE A 190 14.65 17.36 -16.36
CA ILE A 190 13.68 17.82 -15.37
C ILE A 190 14.07 19.20 -14.86
N PRO A 191 13.19 20.21 -14.99
CA PRO A 191 13.46 21.55 -14.45
C PRO A 191 13.47 21.56 -12.92
N GLU A 192 14.27 22.45 -12.32
CA GLU A 192 14.20 22.68 -10.89
C GLU A 192 12.99 23.54 -10.55
N TYR A 193 12.31 23.17 -9.47
CA TYR A 193 11.20 23.94 -8.94
C TYR A 193 11.31 24.11 -7.43
N ARG A 194 11.12 25.34 -6.96
CA ARG A 194 11.02 25.72 -5.55
C ARG A 194 9.78 26.61 -5.38
N SER A 195 9.03 26.41 -4.32
CA SER A 195 7.92 27.30 -4.01
C SER A 195 8.42 28.62 -3.40
N PRO A 196 7.95 29.79 -3.88
CA PRO A 196 8.44 31.08 -3.38
C PRO A 196 7.92 31.45 -1.97
N ASN A 197 6.74 30.95 -1.57
CA ASN A 197 6.06 31.32 -0.33
C ASN A 197 5.86 30.11 0.58
N LEU A 198 6.84 29.83 1.45
CA LEU A 198 6.75 28.72 2.38
C LEU A 198 6.75 29.20 3.82
N GLY A 199 5.74 28.75 4.59
CA GLY A 199 5.68 28.88 6.03
C GLY A 199 6.84 28.15 6.75
N LYS A 200 6.91 28.18 8.06
CA LYS A 200 7.94 27.47 8.84
C LYS A 200 7.75 25.95 8.72
N PHE A 201 8.84 25.22 8.53
CA PHE A 201 8.80 23.75 8.44
C PHE A 201 8.42 23.13 9.79
N ASP A 202 7.32 22.39 9.85
CA ASP A 202 6.87 21.73 11.08
C ASP A 202 7.58 20.37 11.28
N LEU A 203 8.89 20.45 11.59
CA LEU A 203 9.68 19.24 11.87
C LEU A 203 9.13 18.47 13.08
N LEU A 204 8.64 19.20 14.11
CA LEU A 204 8.06 18.58 15.30
C LEU A 204 6.75 17.84 14.97
N GLY A 205 5.89 18.43 14.14
CA GLY A 205 4.69 17.76 13.65
C GLY A 205 5.01 16.48 12.88
N GLY A 206 6.01 16.52 11.98
CA GLY A 206 6.48 15.33 11.26
C GLY A 206 7.03 14.24 12.21
N ALA A 207 7.84 14.60 13.19
CA ALA A 207 8.36 13.67 14.18
C ALA A 207 7.26 13.05 15.05
N LEU A 208 6.29 13.85 15.50
CA LEU A 208 5.14 13.38 16.28
C LEU A 208 4.28 12.40 15.47
N SER A 209 3.98 12.72 14.21
CA SER A 209 3.21 11.85 13.32
C SER A 209 3.91 10.51 13.11
N LEU A 210 5.20 10.55 12.73
CA LEU A 210 6.00 9.34 12.49
C LEU A 210 6.06 8.46 13.74
N THR A 211 6.42 9.05 14.89
CA THR A 211 6.56 8.30 16.14
C THR A 211 5.21 7.72 16.60
N ALA A 212 4.11 8.48 16.47
CA ALA A 212 2.78 8.01 16.82
C ALA A 212 2.38 6.78 15.98
N VAL A 213 2.53 6.87 14.65
CA VAL A 213 2.18 5.79 13.72
C VAL A 213 3.05 4.56 13.98
N LEU A 214 4.38 4.72 14.08
CA LEU A 214 5.29 3.60 14.32
C LEU A 214 5.02 2.91 15.67
N SER A 215 4.72 3.66 16.73
CA SER A 215 4.41 3.10 18.06
C SER A 215 3.12 2.27 18.03
N ILE A 216 2.07 2.76 17.38
CA ILE A 216 0.80 2.04 17.27
C ILE A 216 1.00 0.74 16.48
N ILE A 217 1.67 0.82 15.34
CA ILE A 217 1.88 -0.32 14.46
C ILE A 217 2.79 -1.37 15.13
N TRP A 218 3.87 -0.93 15.78
CA TRP A 218 4.74 -1.85 16.53
C TRP A 218 3.95 -2.59 17.60
N GLY A 219 3.17 -1.87 18.41
CA GLY A 219 2.40 -2.50 19.47
C GLY A 219 1.35 -3.48 18.95
N LEU A 220 0.66 -3.17 17.85
CA LEU A 220 -0.30 -4.09 17.23
C LEU A 220 0.38 -5.38 16.73
N LYS A 221 1.55 -5.27 16.11
CA LYS A 221 2.31 -6.43 15.63
C LYS A 221 2.85 -7.30 16.74
N GLU A 222 3.38 -6.67 17.79
CA GLU A 222 3.91 -7.40 18.94
C GLU A 222 2.82 -8.20 19.65
N ILE A 223 1.60 -7.64 19.78
CA ILE A 223 0.43 -8.36 20.29
C ILE A 223 0.09 -9.55 19.37
N ALA A 224 0.13 -9.35 18.05
CA ALA A 224 -0.23 -10.39 17.09
C ALA A 224 0.74 -11.59 17.12
N VAL A 225 2.03 -11.36 17.35
CA VAL A 225 3.06 -12.41 17.29
C VAL A 225 3.27 -13.08 18.65
N HIS A 226 3.39 -12.28 19.71
CA HIS A 226 3.80 -12.80 21.03
C HIS A 226 2.65 -12.97 22.02
N HIS A 227 1.44 -12.56 21.67
CA HIS A 227 0.27 -12.59 22.54
C HIS A 227 0.51 -11.94 23.92
N THR A 228 1.49 -11.03 23.99
CA THR A 228 1.79 -10.22 25.18
C THR A 228 1.06 -8.88 25.07
N TYR A 229 0.46 -8.40 26.16
CA TYR A 229 -0.43 -7.21 26.06
C TYR A 229 0.10 -6.00 26.84
N ALA A 230 0.88 -6.20 27.88
CA ALA A 230 1.25 -5.11 28.80
C ALA A 230 2.19 -4.08 28.14
N ILE A 231 3.36 -4.50 27.63
CA ILE A 231 4.32 -3.59 27.01
C ILE A 231 3.81 -3.05 25.67
N PRO A 232 3.31 -3.90 24.74
CA PRO A 232 2.75 -3.40 23.47
C PRO A 232 1.55 -2.48 23.69
N GLY A 233 0.68 -2.78 24.64
CA GLY A 233 -0.46 -1.92 25.01
C GLY A 233 0.00 -0.55 25.53
N ALA A 234 1.05 -0.50 26.33
CA ALA A 234 1.63 0.75 26.80
C ALA A 234 2.24 1.56 25.63
N VAL A 235 2.91 0.91 24.69
CA VAL A 235 3.48 1.56 23.50
C VAL A 235 2.38 2.10 22.58
N ILE A 236 1.28 1.35 22.40
CA ILE A 236 0.09 1.84 21.67
C ILE A 236 -0.48 3.08 22.38
N ALA A 237 -0.60 3.06 23.71
CA ALA A 237 -1.10 4.21 24.47
C ALA A 237 -0.20 5.44 24.28
N VAL A 238 1.12 5.29 24.30
CA VAL A 238 2.07 6.36 24.00
C VAL A 238 1.85 6.86 22.55
N GLY A 239 1.71 5.97 21.58
CA GLY A 239 1.42 6.33 20.20
C GLY A 239 0.13 7.15 20.05
N LEU A 240 -0.95 6.75 20.75
CA LEU A 240 -2.22 7.48 20.77
C LEU A 240 -2.10 8.86 21.43
N ILE A 241 -1.31 8.98 22.51
CA ILE A 241 -1.01 10.27 23.16
C ILE A 241 -0.26 11.18 22.19
N LEU A 242 0.81 10.69 21.56
CA LEU A 242 1.58 11.46 20.57
C LEU A 242 0.72 11.87 19.37
N GLY A 243 -0.14 10.97 18.88
CA GLY A 243 -1.12 11.25 17.83
C GLY A 243 -2.11 12.36 18.24
N THR A 244 -2.57 12.34 19.50
CA THR A 244 -3.43 13.39 20.03
C THR A 244 -2.70 14.74 20.10
N PHE A 245 -1.42 14.76 20.52
CA PHE A 245 -0.59 15.96 20.49
C PHE A 245 -0.36 16.45 19.05
N PHE A 246 -0.12 15.55 18.11
CA PHE A 246 -0.02 15.88 16.70
C PHE A 246 -1.30 16.54 16.18
N ILE A 247 -2.48 15.94 16.41
CA ILE A 247 -3.77 16.49 15.98
C ILE A 247 -4.03 17.87 16.61
N ARG A 248 -3.79 18.03 17.90
CA ARG A 248 -3.93 19.33 18.58
C ARG A 248 -3.00 20.38 17.99
N ARG A 249 -1.75 20.00 17.68
CA ARG A 249 -0.80 20.88 17.03
C ARG A 249 -1.27 21.29 15.64
N GLN A 250 -1.79 20.35 14.82
CA GLN A 250 -2.34 20.67 13.51
C GLN A 250 -3.56 21.60 13.60
N ALA A 251 -4.37 21.50 14.67
CA ALA A 251 -5.52 22.39 14.89
C ALA A 251 -5.13 23.82 15.24
N THR A 252 -3.95 24.05 15.83
CA THR A 252 -3.52 25.36 16.34
C THR A 252 -2.40 26.00 15.51
N HIS A 253 -1.76 25.24 14.63
CA HIS A 253 -0.65 25.73 13.80
C HIS A 253 -1.18 26.64 12.69
N SER A 254 -0.48 27.74 12.41
CA SER A 254 -0.86 28.70 11.36
C SER A 254 -0.78 28.13 9.95
N ASP A 255 0.11 27.14 9.74
CA ASP A 255 0.30 26.44 8.47
C ASP A 255 0.33 24.93 8.74
N PRO A 256 -0.84 24.29 8.94
CA PRO A 256 -0.92 22.88 9.32
C PRO A 256 -0.54 21.96 8.15
N MET A 257 0.17 20.88 8.46
CA MET A 257 0.52 19.84 7.48
C MET A 257 -0.74 19.11 6.97
N ILE A 258 -1.74 18.95 7.85
CA ILE A 258 -3.04 18.34 7.54
C ILE A 258 -4.12 19.35 7.92
N ASP A 259 -4.97 19.68 6.96
CA ASP A 259 -6.13 20.52 7.21
C ASP A 259 -7.27 19.72 7.86
N LEU A 260 -7.43 19.89 9.16
CA LEU A 260 -8.49 19.21 9.90
C LEU A 260 -9.90 19.68 9.52
N THR A 261 -10.03 20.81 8.82
CA THR A 261 -11.34 21.28 8.34
C THR A 261 -11.93 20.34 7.29
N LEU A 262 -11.10 19.55 6.59
CA LEU A 262 -11.54 18.54 5.65
C LEU A 262 -12.46 17.48 6.30
N PHE A 263 -12.21 17.15 7.58
CA PHE A 263 -13.06 16.21 8.33
C PHE A 263 -14.45 16.76 8.65
N ARG A 264 -14.68 18.05 8.49
CA ARG A 264 -16.02 18.64 8.58
C ARG A 264 -16.89 18.28 7.37
N ASN A 265 -16.28 17.92 6.25
CA ASN A 265 -17.00 17.37 5.11
C ASN A 265 -17.46 15.94 5.43
N ARG A 266 -18.79 15.73 5.37
CA ARG A 266 -19.43 14.45 5.74
C ARG A 266 -18.96 13.25 4.92
N GLY A 267 -18.37 13.46 3.75
CA GLY A 267 -17.83 12.40 2.89
C GLY A 267 -16.39 12.03 3.18
N PHE A 268 -15.59 12.96 3.72
CA PHE A 268 -14.13 12.80 3.83
C PHE A 268 -13.74 11.68 4.82
N GLY A 269 -14.23 11.75 6.06
CA GLY A 269 -13.92 10.75 7.09
C GLY A 269 -14.32 9.32 6.69
N PRO A 270 -15.60 9.09 6.29
CA PRO A 270 -16.02 7.77 5.81
C PRO A 270 -15.22 7.25 4.62
N SER A 271 -14.80 8.12 3.70
CA SER A 271 -13.94 7.71 2.57
C SER A 271 -12.56 7.25 3.03
N ILE A 272 -11.92 7.96 3.97
CA ILE A 272 -10.65 7.53 4.58
C ILE A 272 -10.82 6.17 5.29
N THR A 273 -11.94 5.97 5.99
CA THR A 273 -12.24 4.68 6.65
C THR A 273 -12.42 3.55 5.63
N CYS A 274 -13.13 3.79 4.52
CA CYS A 274 -13.25 2.81 3.43
C CYS A 274 -11.88 2.47 2.82
N ASN A 275 -11.00 3.47 2.62
CA ASN A 275 -9.63 3.26 2.15
C ASN A 275 -8.83 2.35 3.11
N LEU A 276 -8.89 2.62 4.41
CA LEU A 276 -8.27 1.79 5.45
C LEU A 276 -8.76 0.34 5.39
N VAL A 277 -10.09 0.13 5.29
CA VAL A 277 -10.69 -1.22 5.23
C VAL A 277 -10.29 -1.96 3.95
N CYS A 278 -10.12 -1.26 2.82
CA CYS A 278 -9.59 -1.88 1.60
C CYS A 278 -8.21 -2.47 1.83
N PHE A 279 -7.31 -1.73 2.45
CA PHE A 279 -5.95 -2.21 2.72
C PHE A 279 -5.89 -3.25 3.84
N PHE A 280 -6.80 -3.18 4.82
CA PHE A 280 -7.00 -4.24 5.81
C PHE A 280 -7.27 -5.59 5.14
N GLY A 281 -8.21 -5.64 4.20
CA GLY A 281 -8.54 -6.86 3.47
C GLY A 281 -7.43 -7.28 2.51
N MET A 282 -6.90 -6.35 1.72
CA MET A 282 -5.92 -6.61 0.67
C MET A 282 -4.59 -7.13 1.24
N ILE A 283 -4.00 -6.40 2.17
CA ILE A 283 -2.69 -6.75 2.75
C ILE A 283 -2.82 -7.90 3.75
N GLY A 284 -3.81 -7.80 4.66
CA GLY A 284 -3.98 -8.80 5.71
C GLY A 284 -4.30 -10.20 5.16
N PHE A 285 -5.08 -10.30 4.09
CA PHE A 285 -5.39 -11.58 3.46
C PHE A 285 -4.39 -11.97 2.36
N GLY A 286 -3.67 -11.01 1.77
CA GLY A 286 -2.66 -11.25 0.73
C GLY A 286 -1.57 -12.22 1.15
N ILE A 287 -1.16 -12.17 2.43
CA ILE A 287 -0.16 -13.09 3.01
C ILE A 287 -0.69 -14.53 2.98
N PHE A 288 -1.93 -14.76 3.40
CA PHE A 288 -2.55 -16.09 3.38
C PHE A 288 -2.65 -16.65 1.95
N SER A 289 -3.07 -15.80 1.00
CA SER A 289 -3.19 -16.21 -0.40
C SER A 289 -1.84 -16.61 -0.99
N THR A 290 -0.78 -15.84 -0.73
CA THR A 290 0.56 -16.14 -1.24
C THR A 290 1.13 -17.41 -0.61
N GLN A 291 1.01 -17.57 0.72
CA GLN A 291 1.45 -18.79 1.41
C GLN A 291 0.67 -20.02 0.94
N TYR A 292 -0.64 -19.89 0.71
CA TYR A 292 -1.44 -20.98 0.17
C TYR A 292 -0.92 -21.44 -1.21
N LEU A 293 -0.69 -20.51 -2.13
CA LEU A 293 -0.19 -20.85 -3.47
C LEU A 293 1.20 -21.50 -3.42
N MET A 294 2.11 -20.99 -2.58
CA MET A 294 3.49 -21.44 -2.55
C MET A 294 3.70 -22.68 -1.66
N GLU A 295 3.09 -22.72 -0.46
CA GLU A 295 3.35 -23.77 0.53
C GLU A 295 2.30 -24.89 0.48
N VAL A 296 1.02 -24.58 0.21
CA VAL A 296 -0.03 -25.61 0.13
C VAL A 296 -0.07 -26.22 -1.27
N LEU A 297 -0.16 -25.40 -2.32
CA LEU A 297 -0.16 -25.89 -3.71
C LEU A 297 1.25 -26.17 -4.26
N ARG A 298 2.30 -25.88 -3.50
CA ARG A 298 3.72 -26.08 -3.87
C ARG A 298 4.10 -25.46 -5.22
N MET A 299 3.48 -24.31 -5.55
CA MET A 299 3.80 -23.57 -6.76
C MET A 299 5.18 -22.90 -6.64
N LYS A 300 5.92 -22.88 -7.75
CA LYS A 300 7.13 -22.06 -7.84
C LYS A 300 6.78 -20.58 -7.73
N PRO A 301 7.67 -19.72 -7.19
CA PRO A 301 7.40 -18.29 -7.02
C PRO A 301 6.91 -17.59 -8.29
N LEU A 302 7.51 -17.89 -9.44
CA LEU A 302 7.10 -17.33 -10.74
C LEU A 302 5.70 -17.82 -11.15
N GLU A 303 5.38 -19.07 -10.93
CA GLU A 303 4.06 -19.63 -11.27
C GLU A 303 2.97 -18.99 -10.41
N ALA A 304 3.17 -18.90 -9.09
CA ALA A 304 2.27 -18.20 -8.18
C ALA A 304 2.10 -16.73 -8.57
N ALA A 305 3.20 -16.04 -8.92
CA ALA A 305 3.16 -14.66 -9.39
C ALA A 305 2.34 -14.48 -10.68
N LEU A 306 2.51 -15.37 -11.65
CA LEU A 306 1.75 -15.31 -12.91
C LEU A 306 0.24 -15.52 -12.68
N TRP A 307 -0.14 -16.44 -11.81
CA TRP A 307 -1.54 -16.65 -11.46
C TRP A 307 -2.15 -15.43 -10.74
N THR A 308 -1.39 -14.78 -9.86
CA THR A 308 -1.86 -13.57 -9.16
C THR A 308 -2.02 -12.35 -10.08
N LEU A 309 -1.37 -12.32 -11.26
CA LEU A 309 -1.57 -11.26 -12.28
C LEU A 309 -3.00 -11.22 -12.85
N ALA A 310 -3.77 -12.29 -12.73
CA ALA A 310 -5.16 -12.29 -13.19
C ALA A 310 -5.97 -11.14 -12.57
N ALA A 311 -5.76 -10.84 -11.27
CA ALA A 311 -6.48 -9.77 -10.58
C ALA A 311 -6.15 -8.38 -11.14
N PRO A 312 -4.90 -7.88 -11.19
CA PRO A 312 -4.60 -6.56 -11.77
C PRO A 312 -4.95 -6.45 -13.25
N VAL A 313 -4.86 -7.53 -14.03
CA VAL A 313 -5.31 -7.51 -15.43
C VAL A 313 -6.82 -7.24 -15.51
N ILE A 314 -7.64 -7.96 -14.76
CA ILE A 314 -9.09 -7.78 -14.74
C ILE A 314 -9.46 -6.40 -14.18
N VAL A 315 -8.78 -5.93 -13.14
CA VAL A 315 -8.95 -4.59 -12.56
C VAL A 315 -8.72 -3.50 -13.61
N SER A 316 -7.74 -3.65 -14.50
CA SER A 316 -7.45 -2.67 -15.57
C SER A 316 -8.62 -2.45 -16.52
N PHE A 317 -9.51 -3.44 -16.68
CA PHE A 317 -10.74 -3.32 -17.48
C PHE A 317 -11.93 -2.87 -16.62
N VAL A 318 -12.05 -3.35 -15.40
CA VAL A 318 -13.21 -3.08 -14.53
C VAL A 318 -13.15 -1.67 -13.93
N ALA A 319 -11.97 -1.17 -13.56
CA ALA A 319 -11.84 0.14 -12.92
C ALA A 319 -12.33 1.31 -13.81
N PRO A 320 -12.01 1.39 -15.13
CA PRO A 320 -12.59 2.40 -16.00
C PRO A 320 -14.11 2.30 -16.14
N ILE A 321 -14.66 1.07 -16.19
CA ILE A 321 -16.11 0.85 -16.25
C ILE A 321 -16.77 1.35 -14.96
N ALA A 322 -16.19 1.03 -13.80
CA ALA A 322 -16.68 1.50 -12.51
C ALA A 322 -16.66 3.04 -12.42
N ALA A 323 -15.60 3.69 -12.93
CA ALA A 323 -15.51 5.15 -13.00
C ALA A 323 -16.60 5.76 -13.88
N ILE A 324 -16.93 5.16 -15.04
CA ILE A 324 -18.02 5.60 -15.90
C ILE A 324 -19.38 5.43 -15.19
N VAL A 325 -19.60 4.31 -14.52
CA VAL A 325 -20.84 4.05 -13.77
C VAL A 325 -20.97 5.04 -12.60
N ALA A 326 -19.83 5.40 -11.96
CA ALA A 326 -19.78 6.38 -10.88
C ALA A 326 -20.26 7.78 -11.30
N GLN A 327 -20.14 8.14 -12.57
CA GLN A 327 -20.67 9.43 -13.07
C GLN A 327 -22.20 9.46 -13.11
N LYS A 328 -22.86 8.29 -13.21
CA LYS A 328 -24.31 8.16 -13.34
C LYS A 328 -25.01 7.72 -12.06
N THR A 329 -24.29 7.17 -11.11
CA THR A 329 -24.84 6.59 -9.88
C THR A 329 -24.18 7.19 -8.65
N ARG A 330 -24.86 7.17 -7.49
CA ARG A 330 -24.29 7.67 -6.24
C ARG A 330 -23.06 6.83 -5.83
N PRO A 331 -21.95 7.46 -5.45
CA PRO A 331 -20.72 6.75 -5.05
C PRO A 331 -20.95 5.68 -3.98
N ALA A 332 -21.87 5.93 -3.04
CA ALA A 332 -22.21 4.98 -1.97
C ALA A 332 -22.62 3.60 -2.48
N TYR A 333 -23.39 3.54 -3.57
CA TYR A 333 -23.86 2.25 -4.12
C TYR A 333 -22.72 1.47 -4.79
N ILE A 334 -21.81 2.17 -5.45
CA ILE A 334 -20.65 1.53 -6.12
C ILE A 334 -19.66 1.02 -5.08
N ILE A 335 -19.40 1.81 -4.03
CA ILE A 335 -18.56 1.39 -2.90
C ILE A 335 -19.16 0.15 -2.22
N ALA A 336 -20.47 0.16 -1.96
CA ALA A 336 -21.12 -0.98 -1.33
C ALA A 336 -21.10 -2.23 -2.23
N ALA A 337 -21.34 -2.08 -3.54
CA ALA A 337 -21.25 -3.17 -4.51
C ALA A 337 -19.81 -3.72 -4.60
N GLY A 338 -18.80 -2.84 -4.65
CA GLY A 338 -17.39 -3.23 -4.64
C GLY A 338 -17.03 -4.04 -3.39
N PHE A 339 -17.43 -3.59 -2.21
CA PHE A 339 -17.23 -4.35 -0.97
C PHE A 339 -18.02 -5.67 -0.94
N ALA A 340 -19.23 -5.73 -1.51
CA ALA A 340 -19.98 -6.97 -1.63
C ALA A 340 -19.28 -7.98 -2.54
N VAL A 341 -18.73 -7.53 -3.66
CA VAL A 341 -17.90 -8.37 -4.55
C VAL A 341 -16.63 -8.84 -3.82
N ALA A 342 -15.95 -7.95 -3.10
CA ALA A 342 -14.78 -8.34 -2.30
C ALA A 342 -15.12 -9.39 -1.23
N ALA A 343 -16.24 -9.20 -0.53
CA ALA A 343 -16.72 -10.17 0.47
C ALA A 343 -17.03 -11.53 -0.14
N SER A 344 -17.63 -11.58 -1.34
CA SER A 344 -17.87 -12.84 -2.04
C SER A 344 -16.58 -13.59 -2.36
N GLY A 345 -15.50 -12.86 -2.72
CA GLY A 345 -14.17 -13.43 -2.90
C GLY A 345 -13.62 -14.02 -1.60
N PHE A 346 -13.68 -13.30 -0.49
CA PHE A 346 -13.24 -13.81 0.82
C PHE A 346 -14.07 -15.01 1.28
N LEU A 347 -15.39 -14.98 1.08
CA LEU A 347 -16.26 -16.13 1.43
C LEU A 347 -15.98 -17.35 0.55
N LEU A 348 -15.62 -17.16 -0.73
CA LEU A 348 -15.26 -18.27 -1.62
C LEU A 348 -14.01 -19.01 -1.13
N ILE A 349 -13.07 -18.33 -0.45
CA ILE A 349 -11.91 -18.94 0.19
C ILE A 349 -12.28 -19.98 1.24
N THR A 350 -13.43 -19.88 1.89
CA THR A 350 -13.86 -20.87 2.87
C THR A 350 -14.20 -22.24 2.27
N GLN A 351 -14.25 -22.35 0.96
CA GLN A 351 -14.46 -23.60 0.24
C GLN A 351 -13.15 -24.20 -0.30
N VAL A 352 -12.04 -23.51 -0.09
CA VAL A 352 -10.70 -23.97 -0.52
C VAL A 352 -10.23 -25.06 0.42
N THR A 353 -9.68 -26.14 -0.15
CA THR A 353 -9.11 -27.29 0.55
C THR A 353 -7.64 -27.45 0.19
N THR A 354 -6.97 -28.50 0.69
CA THR A 354 -5.62 -28.87 0.27
C THR A 354 -5.56 -29.48 -1.14
N GLU A 355 -6.70 -29.75 -1.76
CA GLU A 355 -6.78 -30.23 -3.13
C GLU A 355 -6.44 -29.11 -4.13
N HIS A 356 -5.82 -29.49 -5.25
CA HIS A 356 -5.38 -28.57 -6.30
C HIS A 356 -6.54 -28.00 -7.12
N ASN A 357 -7.34 -27.13 -6.50
CA ASN A 357 -8.43 -26.42 -7.20
C ASN A 357 -8.02 -24.96 -7.50
N ILE A 358 -7.04 -24.81 -8.40
CA ILE A 358 -6.49 -23.50 -8.82
C ILE A 358 -7.60 -22.53 -9.29
N PRO A 359 -8.59 -22.94 -10.15
CA PRO A 359 -9.64 -22.03 -10.58
C PRO A 359 -10.44 -21.40 -9.44
N LEU A 360 -10.75 -22.17 -8.39
CA LEU A 360 -11.49 -21.67 -7.23
C LEU A 360 -10.71 -20.57 -6.49
N VAL A 361 -9.44 -20.84 -6.22
CA VAL A 361 -8.55 -19.92 -5.49
C VAL A 361 -8.33 -18.63 -6.28
N ILE A 362 -8.01 -18.75 -7.57
CA ILE A 362 -7.80 -17.57 -8.43
C ILE A 362 -9.07 -16.76 -8.58
N THR A 363 -10.23 -17.40 -8.73
CA THR A 363 -11.52 -16.70 -8.76
C THR A 363 -11.74 -15.92 -7.46
N ALA A 364 -11.45 -16.50 -6.31
CA ALA A 364 -11.57 -15.84 -5.02
C ALA A 364 -10.63 -14.63 -4.89
N ILE A 365 -9.35 -14.77 -5.30
CA ILE A 365 -8.37 -13.68 -5.31
C ILE A 365 -8.80 -12.57 -6.28
N VAL A 366 -9.30 -12.91 -7.46
CA VAL A 366 -9.77 -11.95 -8.45
C VAL A 366 -11.00 -11.19 -7.93
N LEU A 367 -12.00 -11.87 -7.39
CA LEU A 367 -13.21 -11.22 -6.86
C LEU A 367 -12.86 -10.25 -5.71
N SER A 368 -12.03 -10.70 -4.76
CA SER A 368 -11.61 -9.83 -3.65
C SER A 368 -10.81 -8.63 -4.15
N GLY A 369 -9.85 -8.83 -5.06
CA GLY A 369 -9.02 -7.78 -5.62
C GLY A 369 -9.80 -6.77 -6.46
N VAL A 370 -10.69 -7.24 -7.34
CA VAL A 370 -11.54 -6.39 -8.18
C VAL A 370 -12.50 -5.56 -7.33
N GLY A 371 -13.16 -6.18 -6.34
CA GLY A 371 -14.05 -5.48 -5.44
C GLY A 371 -13.34 -4.34 -4.68
N ILE A 372 -12.18 -4.64 -4.11
CA ILE A 372 -11.34 -3.66 -3.41
C ILE A 372 -10.87 -2.54 -4.36
N ALA A 373 -10.41 -2.87 -5.56
CA ALA A 373 -9.90 -1.88 -6.51
C ALA A 373 -10.99 -0.90 -6.97
N VAL A 374 -12.22 -1.37 -7.18
CA VAL A 374 -13.38 -0.51 -7.49
C VAL A 374 -13.61 0.48 -6.35
N VAL A 375 -13.63 0.01 -5.10
CA VAL A 375 -13.80 0.89 -3.94
C VAL A 375 -12.68 1.91 -3.85
N LEU A 376 -11.42 1.47 -3.96
CA LEU A 376 -10.23 2.35 -3.89
C LEU A 376 -10.27 3.45 -4.93
N SER A 377 -10.66 3.15 -6.17
CA SER A 377 -10.76 4.15 -7.23
C SER A 377 -11.74 5.25 -6.85
N ILE A 378 -12.98 4.89 -6.45
CA ILE A 378 -14.02 5.86 -6.12
C ILE A 378 -13.67 6.66 -4.86
N VAL A 379 -13.16 5.98 -3.83
CA VAL A 379 -12.81 6.62 -2.56
C VAL A 379 -11.65 7.60 -2.72
N THR A 380 -10.63 7.24 -3.50
CA THR A 380 -9.50 8.11 -3.78
C THR A 380 -9.94 9.38 -4.51
N ASP A 381 -10.79 9.23 -5.53
CA ASP A 381 -11.36 10.36 -6.27
C ASP A 381 -12.16 11.29 -5.34
N MET A 382 -13.02 10.73 -4.48
CA MET A 382 -13.80 11.50 -3.51
C MET A 382 -12.94 12.28 -2.52
N VAL A 383 -11.88 11.65 -2.00
CA VAL A 383 -10.96 12.26 -1.03
C VAL A 383 -10.14 13.37 -1.69
N VAL A 384 -9.60 13.12 -2.89
CA VAL A 384 -8.78 14.09 -3.63
C VAL A 384 -9.62 15.27 -4.11
N ALA A 385 -10.86 15.05 -4.55
CA ALA A 385 -11.78 16.12 -4.98
C ALA A 385 -12.17 17.07 -3.84
N THR A 386 -12.08 16.64 -2.58
CA THR A 386 -12.44 17.44 -1.40
C THR A 386 -11.36 18.47 -1.05
N ALA A 387 -10.12 18.29 -1.51
CA ALA A 387 -8.96 19.09 -1.14
C ALA A 387 -8.64 20.17 -2.18
N PRO A 388 -8.34 21.42 -1.74
CA PRO A 388 -7.75 22.42 -2.61
C PRO A 388 -6.42 21.91 -3.21
N ALA A 389 -6.09 22.37 -4.42
CA ALA A 389 -4.89 21.92 -5.13
C ALA A 389 -3.60 22.12 -4.33
N GLU A 390 -3.52 23.19 -3.54
CA GLU A 390 -2.39 23.55 -2.68
C GLU A 390 -2.18 22.56 -1.52
N ARG A 391 -3.25 21.86 -1.09
CA ARG A 391 -3.26 20.93 0.05
C ARG A 391 -3.34 19.45 -0.35
N ALA A 392 -3.30 19.15 -1.63
CA ALA A 392 -3.37 17.77 -2.15
C ALA A 392 -2.25 16.85 -1.62
N GLY A 393 -1.10 17.41 -1.26
CA GLY A 393 0.01 16.66 -0.63
C GLY A 393 -0.37 16.11 0.74
N GLY A 394 -0.99 16.91 1.60
CA GLY A 394 -1.44 16.49 2.93
C GLY A 394 -2.52 15.41 2.87
N VAL A 395 -3.45 15.53 1.91
CA VAL A 395 -4.51 14.53 1.69
C VAL A 395 -3.95 13.21 1.17
N SER A 396 -3.01 13.26 0.23
CA SER A 396 -2.34 12.05 -0.27
C SER A 396 -1.58 11.32 0.84
N ALA A 397 -0.93 12.07 1.72
CA ALA A 397 -0.24 11.48 2.86
C ALA A 397 -1.20 10.89 3.90
N LEU A 398 -2.36 11.50 4.13
CA LEU A 398 -3.39 10.95 5.01
C LEU A 398 -3.97 9.64 4.43
N LEU A 399 -4.22 9.60 3.11
CA LEU A 399 -4.60 8.37 2.42
C LEU A 399 -3.54 7.28 2.61
N GLN A 400 -2.27 7.61 2.39
CA GLN A 400 -1.17 6.66 2.56
C GLN A 400 -1.06 6.17 4.01
N THR A 401 -1.20 7.06 5.00
CA THR A 401 -1.22 6.66 6.42
C THR A 401 -2.39 5.72 6.72
N ALA A 402 -3.58 5.98 6.16
CA ALA A 402 -4.73 5.10 6.31
C ALA A 402 -4.50 3.73 5.64
N GLN A 403 -3.81 3.68 4.50
CA GLN A 403 -3.42 2.45 3.81
C GLN A 403 -2.47 1.60 4.66
N GLU A 404 -1.41 2.21 5.17
CA GLU A 404 -0.42 1.52 6.01
C GLU A 404 -1.04 1.02 7.32
N LEU A 405 -1.84 1.86 7.97
CA LEU A 405 -2.56 1.47 9.19
C LEU A 405 -3.55 0.35 8.90
N GLY A 406 -4.27 0.42 7.78
CA GLY A 406 -5.19 -0.62 7.35
C GLY A 406 -4.46 -1.95 7.12
N GLY A 407 -3.35 -1.93 6.40
CA GLY A 407 -2.51 -3.10 6.16
C GLY A 407 -1.98 -3.72 7.46
N ALA A 408 -1.44 -2.90 8.37
CA ALA A 408 -0.94 -3.34 9.67
C ALA A 408 -2.04 -3.97 10.53
N LEU A 409 -3.22 -3.33 10.61
CA LEU A 409 -4.39 -3.88 11.30
C LEU A 409 -4.85 -5.20 10.66
N GLY A 410 -4.82 -5.29 9.32
CA GLY A 410 -5.15 -6.51 8.59
C GLY A 410 -4.23 -7.67 8.97
N ILE A 411 -2.92 -7.45 8.93
CA ILE A 411 -1.91 -8.45 9.33
C ILE A 411 -2.11 -8.82 10.81
N ALA A 412 -2.24 -7.84 11.70
CA ALA A 412 -2.37 -8.08 13.13
C ALA A 412 -3.64 -8.88 13.47
N VAL A 413 -4.79 -8.47 12.93
CA VAL A 413 -6.07 -9.12 13.25
C VAL A 413 -6.22 -10.46 12.55
N LEU A 414 -6.05 -10.50 11.22
CA LEU A 414 -6.22 -11.74 10.47
C LEU A 414 -5.10 -12.74 10.79
N GLY A 415 -3.86 -12.27 10.96
CA GLY A 415 -2.72 -13.10 11.38
C GLY A 415 -2.92 -13.71 12.77
N SER A 416 -3.41 -12.92 13.75
CA SER A 416 -3.72 -13.46 15.10
C SER A 416 -4.84 -14.49 15.06
N ILE A 417 -5.89 -14.27 14.25
CA ILE A 417 -6.96 -15.25 14.04
C ILE A 417 -6.36 -16.52 13.42
N GLY A 418 -5.58 -16.38 12.36
CA GLY A 418 -4.90 -17.51 11.71
C GLY A 418 -4.05 -18.31 12.70
N ALA A 419 -3.17 -17.65 13.44
CA ALA A 419 -2.32 -18.30 14.46
C ALA A 419 -3.15 -18.98 15.56
N GLY A 420 -4.22 -18.35 16.02
CA GLY A 420 -5.11 -18.90 17.04
C GLY A 420 -5.85 -20.17 16.64
N PHE A 421 -6.02 -20.42 15.33
CA PHE A 421 -6.61 -21.64 14.80
C PHE A 421 -5.57 -22.65 14.32
N PHE A 422 -4.40 -22.18 13.83
CA PHE A 422 -3.35 -23.05 13.30
C PHE A 422 -2.73 -23.94 14.38
N GLY A 423 -2.29 -23.37 15.51
CA GLY A 423 -1.67 -24.12 16.60
C GLY A 423 -2.54 -25.26 17.13
N PRO A 424 -3.80 -24.99 17.56
CA PRO A 424 -4.74 -26.03 18.01
C PRO A 424 -5.09 -27.07 16.93
N ALA A 425 -5.09 -26.70 15.64
CA ALA A 425 -5.30 -27.66 14.56
C ALA A 425 -4.09 -28.60 14.41
N MET A 426 -2.88 -28.06 14.52
CA MET A 426 -1.64 -28.86 14.55
C MET A 426 -1.65 -29.84 15.74
N ASP A 427 -2.00 -29.39 16.95
CA ASP A 427 -1.99 -30.23 18.17
C ASP A 427 -2.85 -31.49 18.08
N LYS A 428 -3.92 -31.44 17.29
CA LYS A 428 -4.84 -32.58 17.12
C LYS A 428 -4.28 -33.68 16.21
N THR A 429 -3.33 -33.34 15.36
CA THR A 429 -2.91 -34.18 14.21
C THR A 429 -1.41 -34.41 14.12
N ILE A 430 -0.61 -33.81 15.01
CA ILE A 430 0.86 -34.01 15.02
C ILE A 430 1.18 -35.48 15.27
N PRO A 431 2.07 -36.11 14.43
CA PRO A 431 2.54 -37.47 14.65
C PRO A 431 3.27 -37.59 15.99
N ALA A 432 2.96 -38.63 16.76
CA ALA A 432 3.64 -38.94 18.00
C ALA A 432 5.12 -39.27 17.77
N GLY A 433 6.02 -38.83 18.67
CA GLY A 433 7.44 -39.20 18.63
C GLY A 433 8.40 -38.14 18.11
N LEU A 434 7.95 -36.91 17.88
CA LEU A 434 8.82 -35.80 17.53
C LEU A 434 9.45 -35.16 18.80
N PRO A 435 10.73 -34.70 18.75
CA PRO A 435 11.36 -33.99 19.87
C PRO A 435 10.60 -32.70 20.26
N GLU A 436 10.38 -32.44 21.56
CA GLU A 436 9.53 -31.32 22.02
C GLU A 436 9.98 -29.95 21.51
N GLY A 437 11.29 -29.64 21.45
CA GLY A 437 11.79 -28.36 20.94
C GLY A 437 11.56 -28.13 19.43
N THR A 438 11.46 -29.22 18.66
CA THR A 438 11.18 -29.19 17.21
C THR A 438 9.68 -28.94 16.95
N LEU A 439 8.84 -29.40 17.89
CA LEU A 439 7.39 -29.30 17.82
C LEU A 439 6.91 -27.84 17.95
N GLU A 440 7.57 -27.03 18.77
CA GLU A 440 7.15 -25.67 19.04
C GLU A 440 7.28 -24.77 17.78
N ALA A 441 8.38 -24.90 17.03
CA ALA A 441 8.55 -24.19 15.77
C ALA A 441 7.49 -24.59 14.72
N ALA A 442 7.16 -25.90 14.65
CA ALA A 442 6.15 -26.40 13.73
C ALA A 442 4.71 -25.94 14.07
N ARG A 443 4.44 -25.64 15.34
CA ARG A 443 3.13 -25.16 15.83
C ARG A 443 2.89 -23.68 15.57
N GLN A 444 3.95 -22.90 15.35
CA GLN A 444 3.83 -21.45 15.24
C GLN A 444 3.40 -21.01 13.84
N THR A 445 3.98 -21.60 12.79
CA THR A 445 3.75 -21.18 11.40
C THR A 445 3.88 -22.33 10.42
N LEU A 446 3.23 -22.20 9.25
CA LEU A 446 3.37 -23.17 8.15
C LEU A 446 4.84 -23.27 7.67
N GLY A 447 5.55 -22.14 7.56
CA GLY A 447 6.97 -22.13 7.21
C GLY A 447 7.84 -22.83 8.26
N GLY A 448 7.57 -22.61 9.55
CA GLY A 448 8.25 -23.33 10.64
C GLY A 448 8.01 -24.84 10.59
N ALA A 449 6.80 -25.27 10.25
CA ALA A 449 6.50 -26.69 10.02
C ALA A 449 7.25 -27.26 8.80
N HIS A 450 7.39 -26.48 7.74
CA HIS A 450 8.17 -26.85 6.56
C HIS A 450 9.66 -27.04 6.90
N ASP A 451 10.27 -26.09 7.60
CA ASP A 451 11.68 -26.15 8.00
C ASP A 451 11.97 -27.35 8.92
N VAL A 452 11.03 -27.69 9.81
CA VAL A 452 11.11 -28.88 10.65
C VAL A 452 10.97 -30.14 9.81
N ALA A 453 10.04 -30.18 8.87
CA ALA A 453 9.81 -31.31 7.99
C ALA A 453 11.05 -31.66 7.16
N LEU A 454 11.80 -30.65 6.70
CA LEU A 454 13.05 -30.85 5.95
C LEU A 454 14.19 -31.50 6.76
N LYS A 455 14.14 -31.39 8.10
CA LYS A 455 15.15 -31.97 9.02
C LYS A 455 14.81 -33.37 9.49
N LEU A 456 13.62 -33.87 9.18
CA LEU A 456 13.14 -35.18 9.57
C LEU A 456 13.37 -36.25 8.47
N PRO A 457 13.33 -37.54 8.81
CA PRO A 457 13.25 -38.58 7.81
C PRO A 457 12.06 -38.35 6.87
N GLN A 458 12.25 -38.61 5.58
CA GLN A 458 11.32 -38.22 4.51
C GLN A 458 9.84 -38.53 4.82
N ALA A 459 9.54 -39.76 5.24
CA ALA A 459 8.17 -40.18 5.52
C ALA A 459 7.53 -39.39 6.71
N GLN A 460 8.32 -39.02 7.72
CA GLN A 460 7.86 -38.26 8.86
C GLN A 460 7.73 -36.78 8.49
N GLY A 461 8.68 -36.23 7.73
CA GLY A 461 8.65 -34.87 7.22
C GLY A 461 7.46 -34.61 6.30
N ASP A 462 7.21 -35.49 5.34
CA ASP A 462 6.07 -35.38 4.42
C ASP A 462 4.73 -35.45 5.17
N ASN A 463 4.62 -36.33 6.18
CA ASN A 463 3.41 -36.39 7.00
C ASN A 463 3.21 -35.15 7.85
N LEU A 464 4.25 -34.64 8.51
CA LEU A 464 4.18 -33.38 9.29
C LEU A 464 3.75 -32.21 8.42
N PHE A 465 4.36 -32.08 7.23
CA PHE A 465 4.06 -30.97 6.34
C PHE A 465 2.63 -31.05 5.77
N ARG A 466 2.14 -32.23 5.43
CA ARG A 466 0.74 -32.44 5.03
C ARG A 466 -0.23 -32.02 6.13
N VAL A 467 0.03 -32.41 7.37
CA VAL A 467 -0.77 -31.99 8.54
C VAL A 467 -0.75 -30.45 8.71
N ALA A 468 0.42 -29.84 8.52
CA ALA A 468 0.55 -28.38 8.59
C ALA A 468 -0.21 -27.66 7.46
N GLN A 469 -0.23 -28.22 6.25
CA GLN A 469 -1.04 -27.68 5.15
C GLN A 469 -2.54 -27.75 5.46
N GLU A 470 -3.04 -28.85 6.01
CA GLU A 470 -4.44 -28.99 6.43
C GLU A 470 -4.80 -28.02 7.58
N ALA A 471 -3.91 -27.86 8.57
CA ALA A 471 -4.06 -26.90 9.65
C ALA A 471 -4.08 -25.46 9.15
N PHE A 472 -3.23 -25.11 8.17
CA PHE A 472 -3.18 -23.80 7.57
C PHE A 472 -4.48 -23.46 6.82
N VAL A 473 -5.00 -24.38 6.02
CA VAL A 473 -6.29 -24.20 5.33
C VAL A 473 -7.42 -24.00 6.35
N THR A 474 -7.44 -24.79 7.42
CA THR A 474 -8.41 -24.66 8.52
C THR A 474 -8.33 -23.28 9.19
N ALA A 475 -7.12 -22.75 9.38
CA ALA A 475 -6.88 -21.43 9.97
C ALA A 475 -7.21 -20.27 9.02
N MET A 476 -7.07 -20.47 7.70
CA MET A 476 -7.38 -19.48 6.68
C MET A 476 -8.88 -19.17 6.60
N HIS A 477 -9.76 -20.13 6.85
CA HIS A 477 -11.21 -19.96 6.76
C HIS A 477 -11.75 -18.91 7.73
N PRO A 478 -11.49 -18.95 9.06
CA PRO A 478 -11.97 -17.91 9.98
C PRO A 478 -11.34 -16.53 9.68
N ALA A 479 -10.10 -16.47 9.21
CA ALA A 479 -9.50 -15.21 8.76
C ALA A 479 -10.26 -14.63 7.55
N ALA A 480 -10.62 -15.45 6.57
CA ALA A 480 -11.41 -15.05 5.41
C ALA A 480 -12.83 -14.59 5.80
N ILE A 481 -13.50 -15.28 6.72
CA ILE A 481 -14.81 -14.87 7.24
C ILE A 481 -14.70 -13.50 7.92
N THR A 482 -13.67 -13.29 8.74
CA THR A 482 -13.44 -12.01 9.41
C THR A 482 -13.22 -10.89 8.40
N ALA A 483 -12.39 -11.10 7.37
CA ALA A 483 -12.20 -10.13 6.30
C ALA A 483 -13.52 -9.81 5.59
N ALA A 484 -14.33 -10.82 5.27
CA ALA A 484 -15.65 -10.65 4.67
C ALA A 484 -16.59 -9.81 5.55
N VAL A 485 -16.64 -10.09 6.86
CA VAL A 485 -17.47 -9.34 7.82
C VAL A 485 -17.03 -7.88 7.91
N VAL A 486 -15.73 -7.61 7.96
CA VAL A 486 -15.19 -6.23 8.03
C VAL A 486 -15.55 -5.44 6.77
N VAL A 487 -15.34 -6.00 5.57
CA VAL A 487 -15.67 -5.29 4.33
C VAL A 487 -17.19 -5.13 4.13
N LEU A 488 -18.02 -6.09 4.54
CA LEU A 488 -19.49 -5.95 4.53
C LEU A 488 -19.96 -4.88 5.52
N SER A 489 -19.35 -4.80 6.69
CA SER A 489 -19.64 -3.74 7.65
C SER A 489 -19.30 -2.36 7.07
N ALA A 490 -18.18 -2.26 6.34
CA ALA A 490 -17.81 -1.04 5.62
C ALA A 490 -18.78 -0.73 4.47
N ALA A 491 -19.31 -1.74 3.76
CA ALA A 491 -20.35 -1.55 2.75
C ALA A 491 -21.62 -0.91 3.35
N VAL A 492 -22.08 -1.43 4.49
CA VAL A 492 -23.23 -0.89 5.21
C VAL A 492 -22.94 0.54 5.69
N ALA A 493 -21.75 0.77 6.27
CA ALA A 493 -21.33 2.12 6.69
C ALA A 493 -21.31 3.10 5.50
N ALA A 494 -20.81 2.69 4.34
CA ALA A 494 -20.80 3.52 3.13
C ALA A 494 -22.24 3.88 2.68
N LEU A 495 -23.17 2.93 2.72
CA LEU A 495 -24.59 3.18 2.42
C LEU A 495 -25.24 4.16 3.39
N ILE A 496 -24.84 4.16 4.67
CA ILE A 496 -25.41 5.06 5.67
C ILE A 496 -24.80 6.47 5.56
N PHE A 497 -23.48 6.57 5.53
CA PHE A 497 -22.77 7.84 5.66
C PHE A 497 -22.54 8.56 4.31
N LEU A 498 -22.41 7.83 3.21
CA LEU A 498 -22.12 8.40 1.88
C LEU A 498 -23.37 8.55 0.98
N ARG A 499 -24.53 8.04 1.37
CA ARG A 499 -25.76 8.09 0.55
C ARG A 499 -26.22 9.52 0.19
N HIS A 500 -25.84 10.49 1.00
CA HIS A 500 -26.22 11.90 0.80
C HIS A 500 -25.31 12.64 -0.18
N ILE A 501 -24.17 12.04 -0.52
CA ILE A 501 -23.24 12.62 -1.48
C ILE A 501 -23.80 12.36 -2.87
N LYS A 502 -24.22 13.45 -3.53
CA LYS A 502 -24.63 13.43 -4.93
C LYS A 502 -23.37 13.46 -5.80
N ASN A 503 -23.46 12.85 -6.98
CA ASN A 503 -22.45 13.07 -8.00
C ASN A 503 -22.40 14.57 -8.27
N THR A 504 -21.26 15.20 -8.11
CA THR A 504 -21.02 16.50 -8.72
C THR A 504 -20.78 16.17 -10.19
N PRO A 505 -21.67 16.57 -11.14
CA PRO A 505 -21.31 16.50 -12.54
C PRO A 505 -19.97 17.22 -12.67
N GLU A 506 -19.02 16.66 -13.41
CA GLU A 506 -17.89 17.48 -13.86
C GLU A 506 -18.53 18.72 -14.45
N VAL A 507 -18.28 19.89 -13.82
CA VAL A 507 -18.58 21.17 -14.44
C VAL A 507 -17.73 21.14 -15.70
N SER A 508 -18.36 20.91 -16.85
CA SER A 508 -17.66 20.92 -18.11
C SER A 508 -16.97 22.27 -18.19
N ALA A 509 -15.76 22.33 -18.73
CA ALA A 509 -15.06 23.61 -18.88
C ALA A 509 -15.92 24.64 -19.65
N GLU A 510 -16.94 24.17 -20.36
CA GLU A 510 -17.97 24.99 -21.01
C GLU A 510 -18.97 25.62 -20.02
N ASP A 511 -19.37 24.89 -18.96
CA ASP A 511 -20.28 25.41 -17.95
C ASP A 511 -19.59 26.42 -17.01
N ALA A 512 -18.31 26.18 -16.69
CA ALA A 512 -17.49 27.15 -15.94
C ALA A 512 -17.27 28.43 -16.75
N TYR A 513 -17.07 28.32 -18.07
CA TYR A 513 -16.92 29.47 -18.97
C TYR A 513 -18.21 30.26 -19.17
N SER A 514 -19.37 29.59 -19.13
CA SER A 514 -20.68 30.22 -19.23
C SER A 514 -21.08 30.99 -17.96
N VAL A 515 -20.70 30.47 -16.79
CA VAL A 515 -20.97 31.14 -15.50
C VAL A 515 -20.07 32.36 -15.31
N GLU A 516 -18.79 32.30 -15.71
CA GLU A 516 -17.86 33.42 -15.61
C GLU A 516 -18.24 34.56 -16.57
N ASN A 517 -18.64 34.25 -17.81
CA ASN A 517 -19.15 35.25 -18.76
C ASN A 517 -20.49 35.87 -18.35
N THR A 518 -21.33 35.11 -17.60
CA THR A 518 -22.63 35.66 -17.13
C THR A 518 -22.43 36.61 -15.95
N THR A 519 -21.36 36.46 -15.17
CA THR A 519 -21.01 37.32 -14.05
C THR A 519 -20.34 38.61 -14.54
N GLU A 520 -19.41 38.52 -15.51
CA GLU A 520 -18.77 39.71 -16.12
C GLU A 520 -19.79 40.58 -16.91
N THR A 521 -20.78 39.95 -17.56
CA THR A 521 -21.80 40.71 -18.29
C THR A 521 -22.79 41.44 -17.35
N LYS A 522 -23.02 40.91 -16.14
CA LYS A 522 -23.83 41.61 -15.12
C LYS A 522 -23.12 42.82 -14.50
N ASP A 523 -21.83 42.72 -14.28
CA ASP A 523 -21.05 43.84 -13.71
C ASP A 523 -20.82 44.99 -14.73
N LEU A 524 -20.87 44.69 -16.03
CA LEU A 524 -20.79 45.69 -17.10
C LEU A 524 -22.14 46.38 -17.39
N VAL A 525 -23.27 45.83 -16.95
CA VAL A 525 -24.61 46.41 -17.13
C VAL A 525 -25.02 47.26 -15.92
N THR A 526 -24.31 47.14 -14.79
CA THR A 526 -24.58 47.89 -13.55
C THR A 526 -23.55 49.02 -13.28
N ALA A 527 -22.59 49.25 -14.17
CA ALA A 527 -21.67 50.40 -14.22
C ALA A 527 -22.07 51.36 -15.35
#